data_d4dd7a9c0b66beff53f202b2bd513013
#
_entry.id   d4dd7a9c0b66beff53f202b2bd513013
#
_cell.length_a   1.000
_cell.length_b   1.000
_cell.length_c   1.000
_cell.angle_alpha   90.00
_cell.angle_beta   90.00
_cell.angle_gamma   90.00
#
_symmetry.space_group_name_H-M   'P 1'
#
loop_
_entity.id
_entity.type
_entity.pdbx_description
1 polymer ?
#
loop_
_entity_poly.entity_id
_entity_poly.type
_entity_poly.pdbx_seq_one_letter_code
_entity_poly.pdbx_strand_id
1 'polypeptide(L)'
;LPSRYPNLLVNGTSGIAVGMATNIPPHNLSETIQAIFAVMDDPDITVPQLMEVIKGPDFPTGGIILGRKGIRQAFETGRGSIMIRSKYRVEELSNGKKQIIFYEIPYQVNKANLITKMASLIRDKAIQGVTYLNDESNREGIRIVMELKKDAQEEVILNQLFRLTPLQTSFGINMLALENGRPKQLPLKDIIHDYIDHQVDVVVRKTQFELKKAQDRAHILEGLRIAMDHIDEVIHMIRSSKKDEAGLSQDLCDAFGLSMIQAKAIL
;
A
#
# COMPACT_ATOMS: atom_id res chain seq x y z
N LEU A 1 4.72 13.49 -2.35
CA LEU A 1 5.90 12.87 -1.71
C LEU A 1 5.84 11.37 -1.93
N PRO A 2 6.94 10.72 -2.30
CA PRO A 2 6.99 9.27 -2.45
C PRO A 2 6.65 8.57 -1.12
N SER A 3 5.97 7.43 -1.22
CA SER A 3 5.70 6.60 -0.05
C SER A 3 7.01 6.01 0.49
N ARG A 4 7.16 6.02 1.81
CA ARG A 4 8.35 5.46 2.49
C ARG A 4 8.16 3.99 2.87
N TYR A 5 7.06 3.39 2.50
CA TYR A 5 6.77 1.97 2.69
C TYR A 5 6.15 1.41 1.40
N PRO A 6 6.19 0.12 1.16
CA PRO A 6 5.73 -0.51 -0.08
C PRO A 6 4.19 -0.52 -0.16
N ASN A 7 3.60 0.67 -0.36
CA ASN A 7 2.16 0.92 -0.30
C ASN A 7 1.35 -0.01 -1.23
N LEU A 8 1.88 -0.29 -2.42
CA LEU A 8 1.20 -1.15 -3.39
C LEU A 8 0.93 -2.57 -2.83
N LEU A 9 1.88 -3.15 -2.11
CA LEU A 9 1.75 -4.47 -1.49
C LEU A 9 0.98 -4.41 -0.17
N VAL A 10 1.24 -3.41 0.67
CA VAL A 10 0.64 -3.32 2.01
C VAL A 10 -0.85 -3.04 1.93
N ASN A 11 -1.26 -2.03 1.15
CA ASN A 11 -2.68 -1.67 1.03
C ASN A 11 -3.38 -2.42 -0.12
N GLY A 12 -2.61 -2.97 -1.06
CA GLY A 12 -3.17 -3.51 -2.28
C GLY A 12 -3.82 -2.45 -3.16
N THR A 13 -4.40 -2.87 -4.24
CA THR A 13 -5.18 -2.01 -5.13
C THR A 13 -6.15 -2.84 -5.95
N SER A 14 -7.27 -2.23 -6.34
CA SER A 14 -8.23 -2.82 -7.27
C SER A 14 -8.69 -1.75 -8.25
N GLY A 15 -8.67 -2.07 -9.53
CA GLY A 15 -9.08 -1.13 -10.57
C GLY A 15 -9.39 -1.82 -11.89
N ILE A 16 -10.35 -1.26 -12.62
CA ILE A 16 -10.79 -1.74 -13.93
C ILE A 16 -10.60 -0.62 -14.93
N ALA A 17 -9.82 -0.90 -15.98
CA ALA A 17 -9.64 -0.01 -17.11
C ALA A 17 -10.09 -0.70 -18.41
N VAL A 18 -10.10 0.03 -19.51
CA VAL A 18 -10.42 -0.57 -20.82
C VAL A 18 -9.25 -1.49 -21.25
N GLY A 19 -9.56 -2.76 -21.44
CA GLY A 19 -8.60 -3.76 -21.89
C GLY A 19 -7.68 -4.32 -20.79
N MET A 20 -7.74 -3.83 -19.53
CA MET A 20 -6.92 -4.33 -18.43
C MET A 20 -7.57 -4.14 -17.06
N ALA A 21 -7.22 -4.97 -16.09
CA ALA A 21 -7.66 -4.84 -14.72
C ALA A 21 -6.51 -5.21 -13.77
N THR A 22 -6.49 -4.59 -12.60
CA THR A 22 -5.59 -4.97 -11.51
C THR A 22 -6.40 -5.35 -10.28
N ASN A 23 -5.90 -6.32 -9.52
CA ASN A 23 -6.48 -6.71 -8.24
C ASN A 23 -5.37 -7.31 -7.36
N ILE A 24 -4.65 -6.41 -6.69
CA ILE A 24 -3.53 -6.75 -5.81
C ILE A 24 -4.07 -6.80 -4.38
N PRO A 25 -4.00 -7.94 -3.69
CA PRO A 25 -4.47 -8.03 -2.31
C PRO A 25 -3.55 -7.27 -1.35
N PRO A 26 -4.05 -6.79 -0.20
CA PRO A 26 -3.23 -6.23 0.86
C PRO A 26 -2.39 -7.32 1.53
N HIS A 27 -1.23 -6.90 2.08
CA HIS A 27 -0.28 -7.77 2.79
C HIS A 27 0.11 -7.15 4.13
N ASN A 28 0.58 -7.97 5.05
CA ASN A 28 1.07 -7.52 6.34
C ASN A 28 2.31 -6.63 6.19
N LEU A 29 2.30 -5.46 6.85
CA LEU A 29 3.38 -4.47 6.75
C LEU A 29 4.73 -5.05 7.21
N SER A 30 4.76 -5.75 8.35
CA SER A 30 5.98 -6.30 8.90
C SER A 30 6.56 -7.40 8.00
N GLU A 31 5.71 -8.31 7.51
CA GLU A 31 6.12 -9.36 6.57
C GLU A 31 6.62 -8.76 5.25
N THR A 32 5.98 -7.72 4.74
CA THR A 32 6.39 -7.06 3.50
C THR A 32 7.74 -6.36 3.65
N ILE A 33 7.98 -5.68 4.78
CA ILE A 33 9.29 -5.04 5.05
C ILE A 33 10.38 -6.10 5.20
N GLN A 34 10.12 -7.20 5.91
CA GLN A 34 11.07 -8.30 6.03
C GLN A 34 11.37 -8.96 4.68
N ALA A 35 10.38 -9.08 3.79
CA ALA A 35 10.57 -9.56 2.43
C ALA A 35 11.48 -8.63 1.61
N ILE A 36 11.36 -7.30 1.78
CA ILE A 36 12.28 -6.33 1.15
C ILE A 36 13.70 -6.54 1.64
N PHE A 37 13.93 -6.67 2.97
CA PHE A 37 15.25 -6.96 3.50
C PHE A 37 15.81 -8.28 2.97
N ALA A 38 14.99 -9.33 2.91
CA ALA A 38 15.44 -10.61 2.37
C ALA A 38 15.87 -10.53 0.89
N VAL A 39 15.19 -9.72 0.07
CA VAL A 39 15.58 -9.47 -1.34
C VAL A 39 16.82 -8.57 -1.43
N MET A 40 17.01 -7.63 -0.51
CA MET A 40 18.23 -6.80 -0.45
C MET A 40 19.46 -7.61 -0.05
N ASP A 41 19.30 -8.56 0.88
CA ASP A 41 20.40 -9.41 1.38
C ASP A 41 20.75 -10.51 0.36
N ASP A 42 19.74 -11.06 -0.34
CA ASP A 42 19.89 -12.06 -1.40
C ASP A 42 19.00 -11.71 -2.61
N PRO A 43 19.54 -10.98 -3.60
CA PRO A 43 18.80 -10.62 -4.81
C PRO A 43 18.33 -11.82 -5.63
N ASP A 44 18.93 -13.00 -5.44
CA ASP A 44 18.56 -14.22 -6.15
C ASP A 44 17.58 -15.10 -5.36
N ILE A 45 17.12 -14.66 -4.20
CA ILE A 45 16.14 -15.37 -3.35
C ILE A 45 14.97 -15.91 -4.17
N THR A 46 14.62 -17.14 -3.97
CA THR A 46 13.50 -17.79 -4.68
C THR A 46 12.15 -17.45 -4.06
N VAL A 47 11.07 -17.53 -4.84
CA VAL A 47 9.71 -17.28 -4.33
C VAL A 47 9.34 -18.20 -3.16
N PRO A 48 9.66 -19.51 -3.17
CA PRO A 48 9.42 -20.37 -2.00
C PRO A 48 10.11 -19.91 -0.72
N GLN A 49 11.37 -19.46 -0.81
CA GLN A 49 12.10 -18.90 0.33
C GLN A 49 11.49 -17.59 0.79
N LEU A 50 11.09 -16.72 -0.14
CA LEU A 50 10.41 -15.47 0.16
C LEU A 50 9.06 -15.70 0.87
N MET A 51 8.36 -16.78 0.55
CA MET A 51 7.10 -17.19 1.20
C MET A 51 7.28 -17.71 2.64
N GLU A 52 8.50 -17.94 3.11
CA GLU A 52 8.76 -18.21 4.53
C GLU A 52 8.62 -16.92 5.35
N VAL A 53 8.90 -15.78 4.74
CA VAL A 53 8.82 -14.45 5.33
C VAL A 53 7.44 -13.82 5.10
N ILE A 54 7.01 -13.71 3.83
CA ILE A 54 5.68 -13.19 3.45
C ILE A 54 4.75 -14.35 3.09
N LYS A 55 3.89 -14.73 4.02
CA LYS A 55 3.09 -15.96 3.94
C LYS A 55 1.96 -15.89 2.93
N GLY A 56 1.48 -14.68 2.64
CA GLY A 56 0.37 -14.42 1.73
C GLY A 56 -0.37 -13.13 2.04
N PRO A 57 -1.50 -12.89 1.36
CA PRO A 57 -2.36 -11.74 1.63
C PRO A 57 -2.83 -11.70 3.09
N ASP A 58 -2.92 -10.47 3.62
CA ASP A 58 -3.45 -10.16 4.96
C ASP A 58 -4.62 -9.18 4.82
N PHE A 59 -5.83 -9.70 4.92
CA PHE A 59 -7.04 -8.94 4.69
C PHE A 59 -7.51 -8.21 5.95
N PRO A 60 -7.87 -6.91 5.87
CA PRO A 60 -8.35 -6.14 7.03
C PRO A 60 -9.66 -6.67 7.62
N THR A 61 -10.43 -7.41 6.84
CA THR A 61 -11.68 -8.06 7.29
C THR A 61 -11.45 -9.46 7.86
N GLY A 62 -10.19 -9.92 7.91
CA GLY A 62 -9.81 -11.25 8.38
C GLY A 62 -10.22 -12.36 7.42
N GLY A 63 -10.67 -13.49 7.96
CA GLY A 63 -11.00 -14.71 7.23
C GLY A 63 -9.85 -15.72 7.19
N ILE A 64 -10.09 -16.84 6.53
CA ILE A 64 -9.13 -17.92 6.37
C ILE A 64 -8.91 -18.17 4.87
N ILE A 65 -7.65 -18.14 4.42
CA ILE A 65 -7.29 -18.53 3.07
C ILE A 65 -7.14 -20.06 3.04
N LEU A 66 -7.86 -20.73 2.14
CA LEU A 66 -7.83 -22.18 2.01
C LEU A 66 -6.76 -22.61 1.01
N GLY A 67 -5.68 -23.18 1.55
CA GLY A 67 -4.56 -23.69 0.76
C GLY A 67 -3.55 -22.63 0.34
N ARG A 68 -2.34 -23.07 -0.04
CA ARG A 68 -1.22 -22.19 -0.42
C ARG A 68 -0.95 -22.14 -1.92
N LYS A 69 -1.53 -23.06 -2.70
CA LYS A 69 -1.24 -23.19 -4.14
C LYS A 69 -1.53 -21.90 -4.92
N GLY A 70 -2.70 -21.28 -4.65
CA GLY A 70 -3.09 -20.04 -5.32
C GLY A 70 -2.21 -18.85 -4.95
N ILE A 71 -1.75 -18.78 -3.70
CA ILE A 71 -0.79 -17.75 -3.23
C ILE A 71 0.53 -17.92 -3.97
N ARG A 72 1.08 -19.13 -3.97
CA ARG A 72 2.35 -19.43 -4.64
C ARG A 72 2.29 -19.08 -6.13
N GLN A 73 1.23 -19.51 -6.81
CA GLN A 73 1.03 -19.19 -8.22
C GLN A 73 0.99 -17.67 -8.46
N ALA A 74 0.26 -16.91 -7.61
CA ALA A 74 0.21 -15.47 -7.71
C ALA A 74 1.57 -14.81 -7.51
N PHE A 75 2.35 -15.28 -6.54
CA PHE A 75 3.68 -14.75 -6.25
C PHE A 75 4.73 -15.10 -7.33
N GLU A 76 4.61 -16.27 -7.96
CA GLU A 76 5.49 -16.70 -9.05
C GLU A 76 5.15 -16.03 -10.40
N THR A 77 3.87 -15.76 -10.67
CA THR A 77 3.42 -15.34 -12.01
C THR A 77 2.73 -14.00 -12.06
N GLY A 78 2.46 -13.37 -10.91
CA GLY A 78 1.61 -12.18 -10.82
C GLY A 78 0.12 -12.48 -10.98
N ARG A 79 -0.30 -13.73 -11.14
CA ARG A 79 -1.71 -14.11 -11.34
C ARG A 79 -2.06 -15.40 -10.61
N GLY A 80 -3.17 -15.37 -9.87
CA GLY A 80 -3.63 -16.54 -9.13
C GLY A 80 -5.05 -16.38 -8.63
N SER A 81 -5.54 -17.42 -7.97
CA SER A 81 -6.85 -17.38 -7.31
C SER A 81 -6.74 -18.07 -5.96
N ILE A 82 -7.25 -17.43 -4.93
CA ILE A 82 -7.31 -17.98 -3.58
C ILE A 82 -8.76 -18.07 -3.12
N MET A 83 -9.04 -19.05 -2.27
CA MET A 83 -10.34 -19.22 -1.66
C MET A 83 -10.30 -18.63 -0.24
N ILE A 84 -11.21 -17.72 0.07
CA ILE A 84 -11.34 -17.08 1.39
C ILE A 84 -12.62 -17.57 2.03
N ARG A 85 -12.55 -17.94 3.30
CA ARG A 85 -13.67 -18.40 4.11
C ARG A 85 -13.82 -17.53 5.35
N SER A 86 -15.06 -17.22 5.73
CA SER A 86 -15.42 -16.55 6.99
C SER A 86 -14.93 -17.33 8.20
N LYS A 87 -14.57 -16.62 9.26
CA LYS A 87 -14.39 -17.24 10.58
C LYS A 87 -15.70 -17.20 11.35
N TYR A 88 -15.93 -18.26 12.07
CA TYR A 88 -17.11 -18.44 12.89
C TYR A 88 -16.76 -19.16 14.21
N ARG A 89 -17.66 -19.06 15.15
CA ARG A 89 -17.67 -19.87 16.38
C ARG A 89 -19.08 -20.38 16.64
N VAL A 90 -19.18 -21.50 17.32
CA VAL A 90 -20.44 -22.08 17.75
C VAL A 90 -20.52 -21.93 19.26
N GLU A 91 -21.64 -21.43 19.75
CA GLU A 91 -21.91 -21.25 21.18
C GLU A 91 -23.18 -22.00 21.55
N GLU A 92 -23.19 -22.57 22.73
CA GLU A 92 -24.38 -23.19 23.32
C GLU A 92 -25.14 -22.16 24.17
N LEU A 93 -26.44 -22.03 23.91
CA LEU A 93 -27.34 -21.16 24.70
C LEU A 93 -27.86 -21.87 25.90
N SER A 94 -28.26 -21.13 26.94
CA SER A 94 -28.81 -21.65 28.19
C SER A 94 -30.06 -22.55 28.03
N ASN A 95 -30.76 -22.44 26.90
CA ASN A 95 -31.91 -23.24 26.52
C ASN A 95 -31.56 -24.54 25.80
N GLY A 96 -30.26 -24.88 25.67
CA GLY A 96 -29.76 -26.05 24.97
C GLY A 96 -29.84 -25.96 23.43
N LYS A 97 -30.07 -24.77 22.86
CA LYS A 97 -29.92 -24.48 21.44
C LYS A 97 -28.48 -24.07 21.16
N LYS A 98 -28.05 -24.20 19.90
CA LYS A 98 -26.78 -23.71 19.43
C LYS A 98 -26.95 -22.44 18.60
N GLN A 99 -25.96 -21.56 18.65
CA GLN A 99 -25.87 -20.42 17.73
C GLN A 99 -24.51 -20.41 17.01
N ILE A 100 -24.55 -20.04 15.74
CA ILE A 100 -23.35 -19.80 14.92
C ILE A 100 -23.14 -18.30 14.86
N ILE A 101 -21.94 -17.84 15.17
CA ILE A 101 -21.57 -16.44 15.12
C ILE A 101 -20.44 -16.26 14.11
N PHE A 102 -20.70 -15.55 13.01
CA PHE A 102 -19.66 -15.15 12.07
C PHE A 102 -19.10 -13.80 12.53
N TYR A 103 -17.78 -13.75 12.78
CA TYR A 103 -17.09 -12.55 13.27
C TYR A 103 -16.05 -12.00 12.31
N GLU A 104 -15.71 -12.74 11.23
CA GLU A 104 -14.92 -12.26 10.10
C GLU A 104 -15.56 -12.75 8.79
N ILE A 105 -15.64 -11.90 7.78
CA ILE A 105 -16.19 -12.21 6.46
C ILE A 105 -15.12 -11.99 5.37
N PRO A 106 -15.22 -12.66 4.22
CA PRO A 106 -14.25 -12.51 3.16
C PRO A 106 -14.13 -11.07 2.68
N TYR A 107 -12.92 -10.70 2.31
CA TYR A 107 -12.60 -9.35 1.82
C TYR A 107 -13.47 -8.99 0.60
N GLN A 108 -13.91 -7.72 0.53
CA GLN A 108 -14.80 -7.17 -0.49
C GLN A 108 -16.23 -7.75 -0.51
N VAL A 109 -16.61 -8.60 0.41
CA VAL A 109 -17.99 -9.07 0.55
C VAL A 109 -18.83 -8.00 1.25
N ASN A 110 -19.93 -7.60 0.62
CA ASN A 110 -20.91 -6.71 1.23
C ASN A 110 -21.75 -7.47 2.27
N LYS A 111 -21.64 -7.08 3.55
CA LYS A 111 -22.30 -7.73 4.68
C LYS A 111 -23.84 -7.73 4.55
N ALA A 112 -24.43 -6.62 4.15
CA ALA A 112 -25.89 -6.52 4.02
C ALA A 112 -26.43 -7.46 2.94
N ASN A 113 -25.78 -7.52 1.78
CA ASN A 113 -26.14 -8.45 0.70
C ASN A 113 -25.94 -9.91 1.13
N LEU A 114 -24.88 -10.21 1.88
CA LEU A 114 -24.63 -11.53 2.44
C LEU A 114 -25.79 -11.97 3.35
N ILE A 115 -26.18 -11.13 4.31
CA ILE A 115 -27.28 -11.42 5.25
C ILE A 115 -28.61 -11.58 4.50
N THR A 116 -28.90 -10.71 3.54
CA THR A 116 -30.09 -10.81 2.68
C THR A 116 -30.12 -12.15 1.93
N LYS A 117 -28.99 -12.57 1.37
CA LYS A 117 -28.87 -13.89 0.70
C LYS A 117 -29.08 -15.05 1.66
N MET A 118 -28.51 -14.99 2.86
CA MET A 118 -28.72 -16.01 3.92
C MET A 118 -30.20 -16.10 4.30
N ALA A 119 -30.85 -14.95 4.54
CA ALA A 119 -32.27 -14.88 4.88
C ALA A 119 -33.17 -15.45 3.77
N SER A 120 -32.86 -15.16 2.50
CA SER A 120 -33.57 -15.75 1.36
C SER A 120 -33.46 -17.27 1.34
N LEU A 121 -32.27 -17.84 1.51
CA LEU A 121 -32.05 -19.29 1.52
C LEU A 121 -32.79 -19.99 2.67
N ILE A 122 -32.90 -19.34 3.83
CA ILE A 122 -33.66 -19.84 4.98
C ILE A 122 -35.17 -19.81 4.68
N ARG A 123 -35.67 -18.69 4.17
CA ARG A 123 -37.08 -18.51 3.80
C ARG A 123 -37.53 -19.51 2.71
N ASP A 124 -36.67 -19.71 1.72
CA ASP A 124 -36.92 -20.62 0.61
C ASP A 124 -36.69 -22.09 0.98
N LYS A 125 -36.38 -22.37 2.27
CA LYS A 125 -36.12 -23.70 2.85
C LYS A 125 -34.92 -24.44 2.20
N ALA A 126 -34.06 -23.74 1.48
CA ALA A 126 -32.82 -24.30 0.96
C ALA A 126 -31.81 -24.59 2.10
N ILE A 127 -31.90 -23.83 3.18
CA ILE A 127 -31.21 -24.11 4.46
C ILE A 127 -32.28 -24.24 5.55
N GLN A 128 -32.32 -25.39 6.21
CA GLN A 128 -33.30 -25.69 7.23
C GLN A 128 -32.63 -25.76 8.62
N GLY A 129 -33.41 -25.69 9.69
CA GLY A 129 -32.88 -25.79 11.05
C GLY A 129 -32.44 -24.45 11.65
N VAL A 130 -32.64 -23.34 10.98
CA VAL A 130 -32.37 -21.99 11.50
C VAL A 130 -33.65 -21.38 12.07
N THR A 131 -33.55 -20.77 13.26
CA THR A 131 -34.69 -20.12 13.94
C THR A 131 -34.57 -18.61 13.97
N TYR A 132 -33.35 -18.09 13.92
CA TYR A 132 -33.08 -16.65 14.02
C TYR A 132 -31.83 -16.30 13.18
N LEU A 133 -31.85 -15.17 12.54
CA LEU A 133 -30.71 -14.58 11.82
C LEU A 133 -30.74 -13.07 12.03
N ASN A 134 -29.69 -12.50 12.60
CA ASN A 134 -29.57 -11.07 12.82
C ASN A 134 -28.13 -10.57 12.66
N ASP A 135 -28.00 -9.29 12.32
CA ASP A 135 -26.75 -8.55 12.33
C ASP A 135 -26.63 -7.78 13.65
N GLU A 136 -25.75 -8.25 14.51
CA GLU A 136 -25.43 -7.66 15.81
C GLU A 136 -24.09 -6.93 15.79
N SER A 137 -23.57 -6.62 14.59
CA SER A 137 -22.28 -5.92 14.45
C SER A 137 -22.33 -4.54 15.09
N ASN A 138 -21.27 -4.18 15.78
CA ASN A 138 -21.10 -2.92 16.50
C ASN A 138 -19.70 -2.34 16.29
N ARG A 139 -19.25 -1.42 17.15
CA ARG A 139 -17.90 -0.83 17.11
C ARG A 139 -16.79 -1.82 17.41
N GLU A 140 -17.07 -2.94 18.03
CA GLU A 140 -16.10 -4.01 18.35
C GLU A 140 -15.83 -4.90 17.15
N GLY A 141 -16.73 -4.93 16.15
CA GLY A 141 -16.54 -5.68 14.92
C GLY A 141 -17.79 -6.29 14.33
N ILE A 142 -17.57 -7.19 13.38
CA ILE A 142 -18.64 -7.95 12.72
C ILE A 142 -19.15 -9.03 13.65
N ARG A 143 -20.49 -9.11 13.76
CA ARG A 143 -21.19 -10.14 14.53
C ARG A 143 -22.50 -10.50 13.82
N ILE A 144 -22.49 -11.53 12.99
CA ILE A 144 -23.68 -12.09 12.38
C ILE A 144 -24.09 -13.33 13.17
N VAL A 145 -25.24 -13.28 13.80
CA VAL A 145 -25.74 -14.35 14.69
C VAL A 145 -26.80 -15.16 13.99
N MET A 146 -26.68 -16.48 14.06
CA MET A 146 -27.64 -17.43 13.54
C MET A 146 -27.95 -18.48 14.60
N GLU A 147 -29.20 -18.49 15.13
CA GLU A 147 -29.63 -19.52 16.06
C GLU A 147 -30.18 -20.75 15.32
N LEU A 148 -29.87 -21.89 15.85
CA LEU A 148 -30.27 -23.17 15.29
C LEU A 148 -31.41 -23.80 16.11
N LYS A 149 -32.20 -24.70 15.50
CA LYS A 149 -33.09 -25.61 16.23
C LYS A 149 -32.28 -26.59 17.04
N LYS A 150 -32.89 -27.16 18.09
CA LYS A 150 -32.23 -28.08 19.02
C LYS A 150 -31.68 -29.36 18.35
N ASP A 151 -32.37 -29.82 17.34
CA ASP A 151 -32.08 -31.02 16.53
C ASP A 151 -31.29 -30.73 15.25
N ALA A 152 -30.90 -29.49 15.01
CA ALA A 152 -30.18 -29.10 13.80
C ALA A 152 -28.69 -29.49 13.88
N GLN A 153 -28.19 -30.05 12.78
CA GLN A 153 -26.77 -30.38 12.63
C GLN A 153 -26.00 -29.15 12.11
N GLU A 154 -25.22 -28.53 12.96
CA GLU A 154 -24.48 -27.31 12.65
C GLU A 154 -23.54 -27.43 11.46
N GLU A 155 -22.81 -28.57 11.37
CA GLU A 155 -21.86 -28.82 10.27
C GLU A 155 -22.53 -28.87 8.89
N VAL A 156 -23.73 -29.45 8.81
CA VAL A 156 -24.51 -29.52 7.56
C VAL A 156 -24.93 -28.11 7.15
N ILE A 157 -25.43 -27.31 8.09
CA ILE A 157 -25.83 -25.93 7.82
C ILE A 157 -24.62 -25.08 7.40
N LEU A 158 -23.49 -25.19 8.09
CA LEU A 158 -22.26 -24.50 7.75
C LEU A 158 -21.77 -24.86 6.35
N ASN A 159 -21.76 -26.13 5.98
CA ASN A 159 -21.36 -26.60 4.65
C ASN A 159 -22.29 -26.04 3.55
N GLN A 160 -23.60 -26.00 3.82
CA GLN A 160 -24.56 -25.39 2.89
C GLN A 160 -24.34 -23.88 2.76
N LEU A 161 -24.11 -23.17 3.86
CA LEU A 161 -23.81 -21.75 3.88
C LEU A 161 -22.55 -21.40 3.09
N PHE A 162 -21.45 -22.12 3.30
CA PHE A 162 -20.21 -21.93 2.54
C PHE A 162 -20.36 -22.22 1.05
N ARG A 163 -21.24 -23.16 0.68
CA ARG A 163 -21.49 -23.49 -0.73
C ARG A 163 -22.41 -22.51 -1.42
N LEU A 164 -23.43 -21.98 -0.73
CA LEU A 164 -24.54 -21.21 -1.32
C LEU A 164 -24.43 -19.71 -1.12
N THR A 165 -23.49 -19.25 -0.30
CA THR A 165 -23.33 -17.83 0.06
C THR A 165 -21.90 -17.36 -0.07
N PRO A 166 -21.66 -16.05 -0.14
CA PRO A 166 -20.31 -15.47 -0.11
C PRO A 166 -19.56 -15.59 1.24
N LEU A 167 -20.04 -16.39 2.21
CA LEU A 167 -19.25 -16.76 3.39
C LEU A 167 -17.98 -17.55 3.02
N GLN A 168 -17.97 -18.13 1.84
CA GLN A 168 -16.77 -18.62 1.16
C GLN A 168 -16.80 -18.13 -0.28
N THR A 169 -15.72 -17.47 -0.70
CA THR A 169 -15.62 -16.91 -2.05
C THR A 169 -14.20 -16.98 -2.57
N SER A 170 -14.05 -16.97 -3.89
CA SER A 170 -12.75 -16.87 -4.53
C SER A 170 -12.33 -15.41 -4.66
N PHE A 171 -11.06 -15.13 -4.42
CA PHE A 171 -10.44 -13.84 -4.71
C PHE A 171 -9.40 -14.04 -5.83
N GLY A 172 -9.66 -13.42 -6.98
CA GLY A 172 -8.76 -13.45 -8.12
C GLY A 172 -7.65 -12.43 -7.94
N ILE A 173 -6.40 -12.89 -7.85
CA ILE A 173 -5.21 -12.04 -7.79
C ILE A 173 -4.74 -11.73 -9.20
N ASN A 174 -4.52 -10.46 -9.50
CA ASN A 174 -3.93 -9.99 -10.74
C ASN A 174 -3.01 -8.79 -10.41
N MET A 175 -1.72 -9.05 -10.30
CA MET A 175 -0.72 -8.05 -9.93
C MET A 175 -0.24 -7.30 -11.17
N LEU A 176 -1.14 -6.55 -11.80
CA LEU A 176 -0.85 -5.67 -12.92
C LEU A 176 -0.50 -4.27 -12.39
N ALA A 177 0.68 -3.78 -12.71
CA ALA A 177 1.13 -2.44 -12.37
C ALA A 177 1.83 -1.77 -13.54
N LEU A 178 2.16 -0.48 -13.39
CA LEU A 178 2.93 0.27 -14.40
C LEU A 178 4.41 0.24 -14.03
N GLU A 179 5.20 -0.43 -14.82
CA GLU A 179 6.65 -0.40 -14.78
C GLU A 179 7.15 0.53 -15.90
N ASN A 180 7.83 1.62 -15.54
CA ASN A 180 8.31 2.62 -16.51
C ASN A 180 7.23 3.12 -17.49
N GLY A 181 6.00 3.31 -16.97
CA GLY A 181 4.85 3.78 -17.75
C GLY A 181 4.18 2.73 -18.64
N ARG A 182 4.61 1.47 -18.57
CA ARG A 182 4.01 0.36 -19.33
C ARG A 182 3.31 -0.63 -18.39
N PRO A 183 2.09 -1.07 -18.73
CA PRO A 183 1.40 -2.09 -17.92
C PRO A 183 2.14 -3.43 -18.04
N LYS A 184 2.46 -4.00 -16.89
CA LYS A 184 3.15 -5.30 -16.79
C LYS A 184 2.53 -6.11 -15.64
N GLN A 185 2.37 -7.39 -15.87
CA GLN A 185 2.01 -8.33 -14.81
C GLN A 185 3.28 -8.74 -14.08
N LEU A 186 3.34 -8.43 -12.79
CA LEU A 186 4.56 -8.54 -11.99
C LEU A 186 4.45 -9.67 -10.96
N PRO A 187 5.38 -10.62 -10.93
CA PRO A 187 5.62 -11.49 -9.79
C PRO A 187 5.91 -10.69 -8.53
N LEU A 188 5.73 -11.30 -7.35
CA LEU A 188 6.00 -10.62 -6.07
C LEU A 188 7.43 -10.07 -5.97
N LYS A 189 8.41 -10.86 -6.40
CA LYS A 189 9.82 -10.50 -6.38
C LYS A 189 10.09 -9.25 -7.22
N ASP A 190 9.51 -9.19 -8.41
CA ASP A 190 9.67 -8.03 -9.32
C ASP A 190 9.08 -6.75 -8.70
N ILE A 191 7.90 -6.84 -8.06
CA ILE A 191 7.31 -5.68 -7.36
C ILE A 191 8.23 -5.18 -6.23
N ILE A 192 8.88 -6.09 -5.52
CA ILE A 192 9.82 -5.71 -4.45
C ILE A 192 11.08 -5.07 -5.05
N HIS A 193 11.65 -5.61 -6.12
CA HIS A 193 12.77 -5.00 -6.83
C HIS A 193 12.43 -3.59 -7.35
N ASP A 194 11.32 -3.44 -8.04
CA ASP A 194 10.86 -2.13 -8.55
C ASP A 194 10.70 -1.11 -7.42
N TYR A 195 10.22 -1.54 -6.24
CA TYR A 195 10.12 -0.68 -5.07
C TYR A 195 11.50 -0.26 -4.55
N ILE A 196 12.45 -1.17 -4.45
CA ILE A 196 13.83 -0.89 -4.01
C ILE A 196 14.49 0.10 -4.97
N ASP A 197 14.42 -0.15 -6.27
CA ASP A 197 15.00 0.70 -7.31
C ASP A 197 14.38 2.11 -7.29
N HIS A 198 13.06 2.18 -7.10
CA HIS A 198 12.37 3.46 -6.93
C HIS A 198 12.84 4.22 -5.69
N GLN A 199 13.06 3.54 -4.55
CA GLN A 199 13.58 4.19 -3.33
C GLN A 199 15.01 4.72 -3.55
N VAL A 200 15.87 3.95 -4.21
CA VAL A 200 17.23 4.39 -4.56
C VAL A 200 17.18 5.65 -5.43
N ASP A 201 16.38 5.65 -6.50
CA ASP A 201 16.22 6.80 -7.39
C ASP A 201 15.70 8.05 -6.64
N VAL A 202 14.71 7.88 -5.76
CA VAL A 202 14.18 8.97 -4.94
C VAL A 202 15.24 9.56 -4.03
N VAL A 203 16.05 8.72 -3.36
CA VAL A 203 17.14 9.17 -2.48
C VAL A 203 18.19 9.92 -3.28
N VAL A 204 18.61 9.40 -4.43
CA VAL A 204 19.60 10.04 -5.32
C VAL A 204 19.09 11.42 -5.76
N ARG A 205 17.89 11.52 -6.29
CA ARG A 205 17.32 12.80 -6.74
C ARG A 205 17.16 13.80 -5.60
N LYS A 206 16.72 13.36 -4.43
CA LYS A 206 16.63 14.20 -3.24
C LYS A 206 17.99 14.76 -2.85
N THR A 207 19.01 13.90 -2.77
CA THR A 207 20.37 14.30 -2.39
C THR A 207 20.98 15.25 -3.42
N GLN A 208 20.78 15.01 -4.70
CA GLN A 208 21.22 15.91 -5.78
C GLN A 208 20.59 17.31 -5.65
N PHE A 209 19.28 17.37 -5.35
CA PHE A 209 18.59 18.63 -5.12
C PHE A 209 19.13 19.39 -3.88
N GLU A 210 19.34 18.67 -2.76
CA GLU A 210 19.88 19.25 -1.53
C GLU A 210 21.33 19.73 -1.74
N LEU A 211 22.15 18.96 -2.45
CA LEU A 211 23.53 19.34 -2.81
C LEU A 211 23.53 20.62 -3.65
N LYS A 212 22.73 20.67 -4.71
CA LYS A 212 22.64 21.86 -5.56
C LYS A 212 22.22 23.09 -4.75
N LYS A 213 21.24 22.98 -3.89
CA LYS A 213 20.79 24.06 -3.01
C LYS A 213 21.92 24.54 -2.06
N ALA A 214 22.69 23.62 -1.51
CA ALA A 214 23.82 23.94 -0.67
C ALA A 214 24.96 24.63 -1.45
N GLN A 215 25.26 24.14 -2.65
CA GLN A 215 26.25 24.76 -3.56
C GLN A 215 25.83 26.20 -3.96
N ASP A 216 24.59 26.40 -4.35
CA ASP A 216 24.07 27.74 -4.70
C ASP A 216 24.18 28.71 -3.52
N ARG A 217 23.92 28.23 -2.29
CA ARG A 217 24.10 29.03 -1.08
C ARG A 217 25.57 29.33 -0.76
N ALA A 218 26.44 28.31 -0.89
CA ALA A 218 27.88 28.48 -0.69
C ALA A 218 28.47 29.51 -1.69
N HIS A 219 28.05 29.44 -2.96
CA HIS A 219 28.45 30.38 -3.99
C HIS A 219 28.12 31.84 -3.64
N ILE A 220 26.88 32.09 -3.11
CA ILE A 220 26.51 33.43 -2.64
C ILE A 220 27.39 33.89 -1.46
N LEU A 221 27.60 32.99 -0.48
CA LEU A 221 28.41 33.31 0.70
C LEU A 221 29.87 33.60 0.35
N GLU A 222 30.43 32.90 -0.64
CA GLU A 222 31.79 33.19 -1.17
C GLU A 222 31.87 34.60 -1.76
N GLY A 223 30.87 35.02 -2.51
CA GLY A 223 30.78 36.39 -3.04
C GLY A 223 30.64 37.45 -1.92
N LEU A 224 29.81 37.17 -0.92
CA LEU A 224 29.68 38.06 0.23
C LEU A 224 30.99 38.15 1.04
N ARG A 225 31.76 37.09 1.16
CA ARG A 225 33.07 37.08 1.79
C ARG A 225 34.05 38.01 1.04
N ILE A 226 34.12 37.89 -0.31
CA ILE A 226 34.94 38.78 -1.15
C ILE A 226 34.53 40.26 -0.94
N ALA A 227 33.21 40.53 -0.93
CA ALA A 227 32.71 41.88 -0.69
C ALA A 227 33.09 42.41 0.71
N MET A 228 33.13 41.58 1.75
CA MET A 228 33.58 41.93 3.09
C MET A 228 35.08 42.22 3.13
N ASP A 229 35.90 41.44 2.41
CA ASP A 229 37.34 41.70 2.34
C ASP A 229 37.67 43.02 1.62
N HIS A 230 36.79 43.56 0.77
CA HIS A 230 36.92 44.83 0.02
C HIS A 230 35.76 45.81 0.32
N ILE A 231 35.27 45.84 1.57
CA ILE A 231 34.03 46.53 1.92
C ILE A 231 34.01 48.02 1.57
N ASP A 232 35.12 48.73 1.80
CA ASP A 232 35.20 50.17 1.53
C ASP A 232 35.14 50.47 0.02
N GLU A 233 35.79 49.67 -0.79
CA GLU A 233 35.78 49.77 -2.26
C GLU A 233 34.37 49.50 -2.82
N VAL A 234 33.71 48.44 -2.32
CA VAL A 234 32.34 48.06 -2.69
C VAL A 234 31.38 49.24 -2.34
N ILE A 235 31.46 49.77 -1.11
CA ILE A 235 30.61 50.90 -0.70
C ILE A 235 30.87 52.12 -1.56
N HIS A 236 32.14 52.45 -1.84
CA HIS A 236 32.48 53.58 -2.70
C HIS A 236 31.91 53.42 -4.10
N MET A 237 32.03 52.24 -4.69
CA MET A 237 31.51 51.91 -6.02
C MET A 237 29.96 52.06 -6.06
N ILE A 238 29.27 51.50 -5.06
CA ILE A 238 27.80 51.60 -4.97
C ILE A 238 27.35 53.07 -4.85
N ARG A 239 28.01 53.85 -3.99
CA ARG A 239 27.62 55.26 -3.75
C ARG A 239 27.96 56.20 -4.89
N SER A 240 29.03 55.97 -5.63
CA SER A 240 29.49 56.81 -6.75
C SER A 240 28.83 56.48 -8.08
N SER A 241 28.23 55.30 -8.21
CA SER A 241 27.62 54.86 -9.44
C SER A 241 26.36 55.66 -9.77
N LYS A 242 26.22 55.97 -11.07
CA LYS A 242 25.01 56.55 -11.68
C LYS A 242 24.30 55.51 -12.58
N LYS A 243 24.79 54.29 -12.64
CA LYS A 243 24.26 53.19 -13.43
C LYS A 243 23.05 52.55 -12.72
N ASP A 244 22.25 51.87 -13.49
CA ASP A 244 21.19 51.01 -12.96
C ASP A 244 21.78 49.76 -12.25
N GLU A 245 20.93 48.99 -11.60
CA GLU A 245 21.33 47.78 -10.85
C GLU A 245 22.09 46.77 -11.72
N ALA A 246 21.69 46.62 -13.00
CA ALA A 246 22.34 45.70 -13.92
C ALA A 246 23.77 46.13 -14.27
N GLY A 247 23.95 47.45 -14.53
CA GLY A 247 25.25 48.06 -14.82
C GLY A 247 26.18 48.04 -13.59
N LEU A 248 25.65 48.31 -12.40
CA LEU A 248 26.40 48.24 -11.16
C LEU A 248 26.82 46.80 -10.81
N SER A 249 25.92 45.83 -11.03
CA SER A 249 26.24 44.40 -10.86
C SER A 249 27.39 43.99 -11.76
N GLN A 250 27.40 44.46 -13.04
CA GLN A 250 28.50 44.19 -13.97
C GLN A 250 29.83 44.80 -13.50
N ASP A 251 29.81 46.03 -13.01
CA ASP A 251 31.01 46.69 -12.47
C ASP A 251 31.60 45.90 -11.29
N LEU A 252 30.74 45.42 -10.39
CA LEU A 252 31.17 44.54 -9.26
C LEU A 252 31.75 43.23 -9.74
N CYS A 253 31.17 42.61 -10.80
CA CYS A 253 31.70 41.41 -11.39
C CYS A 253 33.11 41.64 -11.95
N ASP A 254 33.31 42.74 -12.69
CA ASP A 254 34.56 43.04 -13.36
C ASP A 254 35.67 43.47 -12.37
N ALA A 255 35.33 44.19 -11.28
CA ALA A 255 36.26 44.63 -10.27
C ALA A 255 36.76 43.51 -9.34
N PHE A 256 35.86 42.62 -8.91
CA PHE A 256 36.13 41.63 -7.85
C PHE A 256 36.08 40.19 -8.32
N GLY A 257 35.91 39.90 -9.62
CA GLY A 257 35.80 38.54 -10.18
C GLY A 257 34.55 37.80 -9.73
N LEU A 258 33.48 38.52 -9.37
CA LEU A 258 32.23 38.00 -8.88
C LEU A 258 31.36 37.46 -10.05
N SER A 259 30.54 36.47 -9.77
CA SER A 259 29.47 36.14 -10.71
C SER A 259 28.32 37.14 -10.61
N MET A 260 27.49 37.25 -11.64
CA MET A 260 26.30 38.07 -11.66
C MET A 260 25.32 37.79 -10.50
N ILE A 261 25.24 36.49 -10.08
CA ILE A 261 24.42 36.05 -8.94
C ILE A 261 24.99 36.58 -7.62
N GLN A 262 26.31 36.52 -7.47
CA GLN A 262 27.00 37.05 -6.30
C GLN A 262 26.87 38.57 -6.22
N ALA A 263 27.11 39.27 -7.33
CA ALA A 263 26.97 40.71 -7.40
C ALA A 263 25.55 41.21 -7.04
N LYS A 264 24.51 40.55 -7.57
CA LYS A 264 23.12 40.84 -7.19
C LYS A 264 22.77 40.52 -5.76
N ALA A 265 23.46 39.60 -5.11
CA ALA A 265 23.24 39.25 -3.72
C ALA A 265 23.94 40.25 -2.75
N ILE A 266 24.90 41.03 -3.27
CA ILE A 266 25.61 42.11 -2.55
C ILE A 266 24.81 43.41 -2.59
N LEU A 267 24.13 43.69 -3.69
CA LEU A 267 23.25 44.86 -3.89
C LEU A 267 21.89 44.68 -3.22
#